data_ba0dff7cbb2c6a76897faf9bdfef9df0
#
_entry.id   ba0dff7cbb2c6a76897faf9bdfef9df0
#
_cell.length_a   1.000
_cell.length_b   1.000
_cell.length_c   1.000
_cell.angle_alpha   90.00
_cell.angle_beta   90.00
_cell.angle_gamma   90.00
#
_symmetry.space_group_name_H-M   'P 1'
#
loop_
_entity.id
_entity.type
_entity.pdbx_description
1 polymer ?
#
loop_
_entity_poly.entity_id
_entity_poly.type
_entity_poly.pdbx_seq_one_letter_code
_entity_poly.pdbx_strand_id
1 'polypeptide(L)'
;MKAAKSQRLPDISASLSFSYLGDGYLWDRDFKNGQNIPMPHFGNNFALEAQQVIYAGGAISSSITLAELSQQMAALDWQKNRQEIRFLLTGYYLDLYKLNNQVQVLQKNLDLTEQVIRNMEARRTQGTALKNDITRYELQKETLKLQLAKVKDACKIMNHQLVTTLHLPAGTEIIPDSTYWTKK
;
A
#
# COMPACT_ATOMS: atom_id res chain seq x y z
N MET A 1 -21.16 -0.74 13.57
CA MET A 1 -21.95 -1.39 14.64
C MET A 1 -22.85 -0.42 15.42
N LYS A 2 -22.36 0.69 16.00
CA LYS A 2 -23.22 1.67 16.72
C LYS A 2 -24.33 2.23 15.81
N ALA A 3 -24.01 2.62 14.56
CA ALA A 3 -24.99 3.16 13.61
C ALA A 3 -26.10 2.14 13.22
N ALA A 4 -25.77 0.84 13.12
CA ALA A 4 -26.79 -0.18 12.87
C ALA A 4 -27.73 -0.39 14.08
N LYS A 5 -27.19 -0.28 15.30
CA LYS A 5 -28.00 -0.38 16.54
C LYS A 5 -28.87 0.87 16.77
N SER A 6 -28.45 2.05 16.31
CA SER A 6 -29.25 3.29 16.42
C SER A 6 -30.51 3.28 15.57
N GLN A 7 -30.62 2.40 14.55
CA GLN A 7 -31.85 2.23 13.76
C GLN A 7 -33.06 1.74 14.58
N ARG A 8 -32.82 1.29 15.82
CA ARG A 8 -33.90 0.95 16.77
C ARG A 8 -34.42 2.17 17.55
N LEU A 9 -33.71 3.27 17.49
CA LEU A 9 -34.10 4.51 18.18
C LEU A 9 -34.91 5.39 17.25
N PRO A 10 -35.77 6.29 17.78
CA PRO A 10 -36.48 7.25 16.98
C PRO A 10 -35.49 8.24 16.34
N ASP A 11 -35.74 8.60 15.12
CA ASP A 11 -35.08 9.71 14.42
C ASP A 11 -35.85 11.00 14.74
N ILE A 12 -35.14 11.98 15.28
CA ILE A 12 -35.74 13.25 15.69
C ILE A 12 -35.09 14.35 14.86
N SER A 13 -35.88 15.02 14.06
CA SER A 13 -35.44 16.15 13.22
C SER A 13 -36.20 17.42 13.62
N ALA A 14 -35.49 18.54 13.66
CA ALA A 14 -36.05 19.85 13.83
C ALA A 14 -35.74 20.70 12.60
N SER A 15 -36.74 21.27 12.00
CA SER A 15 -36.58 22.15 10.84
C SER A 15 -37.16 23.53 11.13
N LEU A 16 -36.43 24.55 10.74
CA LEU A 16 -36.86 25.95 10.79
C LEU A 16 -36.70 26.53 9.40
N SER A 17 -37.79 27.00 8.83
CA SER A 17 -37.76 27.64 7.52
C SER A 17 -38.31 29.07 7.60
N PHE A 18 -37.62 29.97 6.94
CA PHE A 18 -38.06 31.35 6.73
C PHE A 18 -38.29 31.54 5.24
N SER A 19 -39.43 32.09 4.89
CA SER A 19 -39.78 32.46 3.53
C SER A 19 -40.16 33.91 3.42
N TYR A 20 -39.73 34.55 2.36
CA TYR A 20 -40.17 35.87 1.97
C TYR A 20 -41.06 35.73 0.75
N LEU A 21 -42.34 36.14 0.89
CA LEU A 21 -43.33 36.08 -0.17
C LEU A 21 -43.57 37.53 -0.65
N GLY A 22 -43.45 37.73 -1.94
CA GLY A 22 -43.87 39.02 -2.55
C GLY A 22 -45.37 39.12 -2.64
N ASP A 23 -45.86 40.32 -2.99
CA ASP A 23 -47.28 40.57 -3.22
C ASP A 23 -47.84 39.64 -4.30
N GLY A 24 -49.01 39.09 -4.06
CA GLY A 24 -49.71 38.24 -5.02
C GLY A 24 -50.47 39.08 -6.04
N TYR A 25 -50.41 38.72 -7.28
CA TYR A 25 -51.22 39.33 -8.37
C TYR A 25 -52.24 38.31 -8.84
N LEU A 26 -53.53 38.66 -8.68
CA LEU A 26 -54.63 37.81 -9.15
C LEU A 26 -55.19 38.38 -10.44
N TRP A 27 -55.29 37.52 -11.45
CA TRP A 27 -55.89 37.89 -12.75
C TRP A 27 -57.23 37.18 -12.91
N ASP A 28 -58.17 37.88 -13.55
CA ASP A 28 -59.40 37.23 -13.98
C ASP A 28 -59.12 36.15 -15.04
N ARG A 29 -60.06 35.27 -15.24
CA ARG A 29 -59.97 34.19 -16.22
C ARG A 29 -59.57 34.65 -17.63
N ASP A 30 -59.91 35.89 -17.97
CA ASP A 30 -59.63 36.56 -19.24
C ASP A 30 -58.36 37.43 -19.23
N PHE A 31 -57.55 37.37 -18.17
CA PHE A 31 -56.32 38.15 -17.95
C PHE A 31 -56.52 39.70 -18.07
N LYS A 32 -57.73 40.17 -17.85
CA LYS A 32 -58.03 41.63 -18.06
C LYS A 32 -58.06 42.48 -16.79
N ASN A 33 -58.33 41.91 -15.66
CA ASN A 33 -58.48 42.69 -14.41
C ASN A 33 -57.48 42.14 -13.36
N GLY A 34 -56.25 42.66 -13.39
CA GLY A 34 -55.25 42.29 -12.38
C GLY A 34 -55.47 43.08 -11.08
N GLN A 35 -55.63 42.36 -9.97
CA GLN A 35 -55.70 42.94 -8.62
C GLN A 35 -54.48 42.51 -7.81
N ASN A 36 -53.87 43.52 -7.16
CA ASN A 36 -52.77 43.21 -6.21
C ASN A 36 -53.42 42.82 -4.88
N ILE A 37 -53.06 41.62 -4.41
CA ILE A 37 -53.48 41.08 -3.12
C ILE A 37 -52.33 41.21 -2.15
N PRO A 38 -52.43 42.04 -1.09
CA PRO A 38 -51.39 42.08 -0.09
C PRO A 38 -51.28 40.75 0.64
N MET A 39 -50.12 40.10 0.51
CA MET A 39 -49.81 38.88 1.22
C MET A 39 -48.82 39.14 2.36
N PRO A 40 -48.86 38.36 3.45
CA PRO A 40 -47.86 38.49 4.50
C PRO A 40 -46.46 38.23 3.92
N HIS A 41 -45.58 39.23 3.96
CA HIS A 41 -44.25 39.17 3.34
C HIS A 41 -43.30 38.20 4.03
N PHE A 42 -43.54 37.83 5.27
CA PHE A 42 -42.72 36.92 6.04
C PHE A 42 -43.51 35.69 6.47
N GLY A 43 -43.04 34.52 6.02
CA GLY A 43 -43.48 33.23 6.52
C GLY A 43 -42.39 32.62 7.38
N ASN A 44 -42.74 32.10 8.52
CA ASN A 44 -41.86 31.26 9.34
C ASN A 44 -42.58 29.95 9.62
N ASN A 45 -41.83 28.87 9.55
CA ASN A 45 -42.32 27.55 9.90
C ASN A 45 -41.30 26.86 10.75
N PHE A 46 -41.72 26.37 11.91
CA PHE A 46 -40.95 25.47 12.77
C PHE A 46 -41.66 24.12 12.82
N ALA A 47 -40.95 23.09 12.45
CA ALA A 47 -41.44 21.72 12.55
C ALA A 47 -40.48 20.86 13.38
N LEU A 48 -41.02 20.11 14.33
CA LEU A 48 -40.34 19.05 15.07
C LEU A 48 -40.95 17.73 14.64
N GLU A 49 -40.15 16.88 14.05
CA GLU A 49 -40.60 15.57 13.55
C GLU A 49 -39.86 14.47 14.28
N ALA A 50 -40.61 13.47 14.78
CA ALA A 50 -40.07 12.27 15.38
C ALA A 50 -40.61 11.04 14.62
N GLN A 51 -39.70 10.27 14.02
CA GLN A 51 -40.07 9.09 13.27
C GLN A 51 -39.43 7.86 13.88
N GLN A 52 -40.21 6.83 14.13
CA GLN A 52 -39.72 5.56 14.62
C GLN A 52 -40.34 4.39 13.85
N VAL A 53 -39.48 3.48 13.38
CA VAL A 53 -39.95 2.25 12.75
C VAL A 53 -40.34 1.25 13.86
N ILE A 54 -41.63 0.96 13.96
CA ILE A 54 -42.18 0.04 14.98
C ILE A 54 -41.96 -1.41 14.54
N TYR A 55 -42.16 -1.72 13.26
CA TYR A 55 -42.00 -3.06 12.72
C TYR A 55 -41.49 -3.01 11.27
N ALA A 56 -40.44 -3.75 11.00
CA ALA A 56 -39.81 -3.84 9.67
C ALA A 56 -39.56 -5.31 9.22
N GLY A 57 -40.41 -6.25 9.66
CA GLY A 57 -40.30 -7.65 9.24
C GLY A 57 -38.94 -8.30 9.50
N GLY A 58 -38.23 -7.89 10.58
CA GLY A 58 -36.89 -8.41 10.89
C GLY A 58 -35.71 -7.70 10.19
N ALA A 59 -35.98 -6.75 9.28
CA ALA A 59 -34.92 -6.05 8.52
C ALA A 59 -33.89 -5.38 9.43
N ILE A 60 -34.29 -4.73 10.52
CA ILE A 60 -33.38 -4.08 11.47
C ILE A 60 -32.47 -5.11 12.18
N SER A 61 -33.03 -6.24 12.63
CA SER A 61 -32.23 -7.28 13.28
C SER A 61 -31.22 -7.93 12.32
N SER A 62 -31.65 -8.19 11.07
CA SER A 62 -30.76 -8.69 10.02
C SER A 62 -29.66 -7.68 9.66
N SER A 63 -29.96 -6.39 9.60
CA SER A 63 -29.00 -5.32 9.39
C SER A 63 -27.95 -5.24 10.50
N ILE A 64 -28.36 -5.43 11.77
CA ILE A 64 -27.44 -5.48 12.91
C ILE A 64 -26.54 -6.71 12.81
N THR A 65 -27.08 -7.89 12.50
CA THR A 65 -26.29 -9.11 12.32
C THR A 65 -25.30 -8.96 11.17
N LEU A 66 -25.71 -8.36 10.05
CA LEU A 66 -24.82 -8.05 8.93
C LEU A 66 -23.67 -7.12 9.34
N ALA A 67 -23.97 -6.09 10.13
CA ALA A 67 -22.95 -5.17 10.65
C ALA A 67 -21.98 -5.87 11.63
N GLU A 68 -22.46 -6.84 12.41
CA GLU A 68 -21.62 -7.65 13.31
C GLU A 68 -20.69 -8.58 12.52
N LEU A 69 -21.22 -9.26 11.49
CA LEU A 69 -20.41 -10.09 10.59
C LEU A 69 -19.38 -9.26 9.83
N SER A 70 -19.75 -8.08 9.33
CA SER A 70 -18.85 -7.17 8.66
C SER A 70 -17.70 -6.70 9.57
N GLN A 71 -17.97 -6.49 10.86
CA GLN A 71 -16.93 -6.19 11.84
C GLN A 71 -15.97 -7.38 12.05
N GLN A 72 -16.51 -8.61 12.13
CA GLN A 72 -15.67 -9.82 12.24
C GLN A 72 -14.81 -10.02 10.98
N MET A 73 -15.39 -9.82 9.80
CA MET A 73 -14.64 -9.87 8.53
C MET A 73 -13.48 -8.87 8.53
N ALA A 74 -13.72 -7.62 8.91
CA ALA A 74 -12.67 -6.60 8.98
C ALA A 74 -11.55 -6.97 9.97
N ALA A 75 -11.88 -7.61 11.09
CA ALA A 75 -10.89 -8.09 12.05
C ALA A 75 -10.04 -9.24 11.49
N LEU A 76 -10.66 -10.17 10.74
CA LEU A 76 -9.95 -11.27 10.09
C LEU A 76 -9.09 -10.78 8.93
N ASP A 77 -9.58 -9.83 8.13
CA ASP A 77 -8.82 -9.19 7.05
C ASP A 77 -7.58 -8.47 7.59
N TRP A 78 -7.70 -7.78 8.74
CA TRP A 78 -6.54 -7.19 9.40
C TRP A 78 -5.49 -8.24 9.80
N GLN A 79 -5.93 -9.38 10.37
CA GLN A 79 -5.01 -10.48 10.73
C GLN A 79 -4.35 -11.09 9.49
N LYS A 80 -5.12 -11.31 8.41
CA LYS A 80 -4.63 -11.81 7.13
C LYS A 80 -3.57 -10.86 6.55
N ASN A 81 -3.87 -9.58 6.42
CA ASN A 81 -2.93 -8.58 5.91
C ASN A 81 -1.62 -8.55 6.74
N ARG A 82 -1.72 -8.66 8.06
CA ARG A 82 -0.54 -8.73 8.92
C ARG A 82 0.32 -9.94 8.62
N GLN A 83 -0.28 -11.11 8.35
CA GLN A 83 0.45 -12.31 7.98
C GLN A 83 1.08 -12.20 6.59
N GLU A 84 0.37 -11.65 5.62
CA GLU A 84 0.86 -11.41 4.26
C GLU A 84 2.06 -10.47 4.25
N ILE A 85 2.02 -9.37 5.01
CA ILE A 85 3.15 -8.45 5.15
C ILE A 85 4.36 -9.16 5.78
N ARG A 86 4.15 -9.96 6.82
CA ARG A 86 5.24 -10.73 7.44
C ARG A 86 5.86 -11.71 6.45
N PHE A 87 5.05 -12.42 5.69
CA PHE A 87 5.53 -13.35 4.67
C PHE A 87 6.33 -12.64 3.58
N LEU A 88 5.84 -11.51 3.09
CA LEU A 88 6.51 -10.69 2.10
C LEU A 88 7.88 -10.18 2.60
N LEU A 89 7.91 -9.65 3.82
CA LEU A 89 9.15 -9.15 4.44
C LEU A 89 10.18 -10.26 4.65
N THR A 90 9.71 -11.45 5.07
CA THR A 90 10.59 -12.62 5.21
C THR A 90 11.17 -13.01 3.86
N GLY A 91 10.37 -12.99 2.79
CA GLY A 91 10.83 -13.24 1.42
C GLY A 91 11.92 -12.25 1.01
N TYR A 92 11.69 -10.96 1.16
CA TYR A 92 12.67 -9.92 0.83
C TYR A 92 13.98 -10.06 1.64
N TYR A 93 13.88 -10.39 2.92
CA TYR A 93 15.06 -10.62 3.75
C TYR A 93 15.90 -11.82 3.28
N LEU A 94 15.24 -12.93 2.93
CA LEU A 94 15.90 -14.12 2.40
C LEU A 94 16.54 -13.87 1.04
N ASP A 95 15.88 -13.12 0.17
CA ASP A 95 16.44 -12.73 -1.11
C ASP A 95 17.65 -11.81 -0.94
N LEU A 96 17.61 -10.85 -0.03
CA LEU A 96 18.77 -10.03 0.30
C LEU A 96 19.94 -10.87 0.84
N TYR A 97 19.66 -11.84 1.72
CA TYR A 97 20.65 -12.77 2.22
C TYR A 97 21.32 -13.59 1.10
N LYS A 98 20.51 -14.13 0.18
CA LYS A 98 20.97 -14.87 -1.00
C LYS A 98 21.86 -14.00 -1.90
N LEU A 99 21.43 -12.77 -2.19
CA LEU A 99 22.19 -11.84 -3.02
C LEU A 99 23.53 -11.45 -2.37
N ASN A 100 23.56 -11.22 -1.06
CA ASN A 100 24.82 -10.95 -0.35
C ASN A 100 25.80 -12.13 -0.41
N ASN A 101 25.31 -13.35 -0.25
CA ASN A 101 26.14 -14.55 -0.42
C ASN A 101 26.67 -14.66 -1.86
N GLN A 102 25.84 -14.34 -2.84
CA GLN A 102 26.25 -14.35 -4.25
C GLN A 102 27.33 -13.28 -4.53
N VAL A 103 27.25 -12.10 -3.93
CA VAL A 103 28.32 -11.08 -3.98
C VAL A 103 29.63 -11.64 -3.46
N GLN A 104 29.62 -12.32 -2.29
CA GLN A 104 30.83 -12.91 -1.70
C GLN A 104 31.44 -13.99 -2.59
N VAL A 105 30.61 -14.86 -3.17
CA VAL A 105 31.09 -15.91 -4.08
C VAL A 105 31.69 -15.31 -5.35
N LEU A 106 31.02 -14.32 -5.96
CA LEU A 106 31.54 -13.65 -7.16
C LEU A 106 32.83 -12.89 -6.88
N GLN A 107 32.97 -12.26 -5.71
CA GLN A 107 34.20 -11.59 -5.31
C GLN A 107 35.35 -12.58 -5.18
N LYS A 108 35.14 -13.72 -4.50
CA LYS A 108 36.17 -14.78 -4.39
C LYS A 108 36.57 -15.35 -5.76
N ASN A 109 35.59 -15.55 -6.66
CA ASN A 109 35.87 -16.01 -8.03
C ASN A 109 36.70 -14.99 -8.81
N LEU A 110 36.41 -13.70 -8.62
CA LEU A 110 37.17 -12.61 -9.24
C LEU A 110 38.64 -12.64 -8.75
N ASP A 111 38.82 -12.73 -7.42
CA ASP A 111 40.15 -12.78 -6.80
C ASP A 111 40.96 -14.00 -7.31
N LEU A 112 40.32 -15.18 -7.42
CA LEU A 112 40.93 -16.38 -7.99
C LEU A 112 41.30 -16.21 -9.45
N THR A 113 40.41 -15.61 -10.26
CA THR A 113 40.69 -15.36 -11.69
C THR A 113 41.88 -14.41 -11.86
N GLU A 114 42.00 -13.39 -11.01
CA GLU A 114 43.15 -12.49 -11.00
C GLU A 114 44.46 -13.19 -10.62
N GLN A 115 44.40 -14.14 -9.67
CA GLN A 115 45.58 -14.97 -9.34
C GLN A 115 46.01 -15.86 -10.53
N VAL A 116 45.03 -16.46 -11.23
CA VAL A 116 45.30 -17.27 -12.44
C VAL A 116 45.95 -16.42 -13.52
N ILE A 117 45.44 -15.21 -13.77
CA ILE A 117 46.01 -14.28 -14.75
C ILE A 117 47.47 -13.97 -14.40
N ARG A 118 47.74 -13.54 -13.16
CA ARG A 118 49.14 -13.30 -12.70
C ARG A 118 50.07 -14.50 -12.90
N ASN A 119 49.60 -15.71 -12.59
CA ASN A 119 50.39 -16.94 -12.79
C ASN A 119 50.61 -17.23 -14.28
N MET A 120 49.62 -16.97 -15.13
CA MET A 120 49.76 -17.18 -16.59
C MET A 120 50.70 -16.13 -17.21
N GLU A 121 50.68 -14.90 -16.74
CA GLU A 121 51.63 -13.87 -17.16
C GLU A 121 53.08 -14.28 -16.80
N ALA A 122 53.31 -14.74 -15.57
CA ALA A 122 54.62 -15.27 -15.16
C ALA A 122 55.11 -16.44 -16.02
N ARG A 123 54.19 -17.37 -16.37
CA ARG A 123 54.50 -18.49 -17.28
C ARG A 123 54.78 -18.03 -18.71
N ARG A 124 54.12 -17.00 -19.16
CA ARG A 124 54.34 -16.41 -20.48
C ARG A 124 55.72 -15.82 -20.60
N THR A 125 56.24 -15.12 -19.57
CA THR A 125 57.64 -14.62 -19.57
C THR A 125 58.65 -15.74 -19.66
N GLN A 126 58.29 -16.96 -19.22
CA GLN A 126 59.09 -18.18 -19.33
C GLN A 126 58.87 -18.96 -20.64
N GLY A 127 58.01 -18.43 -21.54
CA GLY A 127 57.69 -19.08 -22.82
C GLY A 127 56.73 -20.28 -22.73
N THR A 128 56.13 -20.55 -21.57
CA THR A 128 55.31 -21.74 -21.31
C THR A 128 53.78 -21.51 -21.35
N ALA A 129 53.30 -20.27 -21.63
CA ALA A 129 51.90 -19.93 -21.78
C ALA A 129 51.67 -19.06 -23.03
N LEU A 130 50.51 -19.27 -23.67
CA LEU A 130 50.09 -18.51 -24.86
C LEU A 130 49.37 -17.21 -24.48
N LYS A 131 49.55 -16.19 -25.29
CA LYS A 131 48.83 -14.91 -25.12
C LYS A 131 47.30 -15.08 -25.12
N ASN A 132 46.79 -15.96 -25.98
CA ASN A 132 45.36 -16.23 -26.11
C ASN A 132 44.75 -16.80 -24.82
N ASP A 133 45.50 -17.58 -24.07
CA ASP A 133 45.02 -18.12 -22.79
C ASP A 133 44.83 -17.00 -21.76
N ILE A 134 45.77 -16.08 -21.71
CA ILE A 134 45.64 -14.89 -20.82
C ILE A 134 44.45 -14.06 -21.20
N THR A 135 44.29 -13.72 -22.49
CA THR A 135 43.13 -12.93 -22.96
C THR A 135 41.79 -13.62 -22.65
N ARG A 136 41.75 -14.94 -22.67
CA ARG A 136 40.54 -15.69 -22.28
C ARG A 136 40.18 -15.50 -20.81
N TYR A 137 41.17 -15.52 -19.91
CA TYR A 137 40.92 -15.24 -18.48
C TYR A 137 40.63 -13.77 -18.20
N GLU A 138 41.21 -12.86 -18.94
CA GLU A 138 40.84 -11.41 -18.87
C GLU A 138 39.40 -11.20 -19.25
N LEU A 139 38.90 -11.81 -20.32
CA LEU A 139 37.50 -11.76 -20.72
C LEU A 139 36.57 -12.34 -19.65
N GLN A 140 36.97 -13.47 -19.05
CA GLN A 140 36.24 -14.07 -17.93
C GLN A 140 36.20 -13.14 -16.72
N LYS A 141 37.31 -12.47 -16.40
CA LYS A 141 37.37 -11.46 -15.32
C LYS A 141 36.40 -10.30 -15.56
N GLU A 142 36.35 -9.75 -16.77
CA GLU A 142 35.41 -8.68 -17.09
C GLU A 142 33.95 -9.15 -17.03
N THR A 143 33.67 -10.37 -17.44
CA THR A 143 32.34 -10.99 -17.28
C THR A 143 31.94 -11.12 -15.81
N LEU A 144 32.87 -11.57 -14.93
CA LEU A 144 32.63 -11.66 -13.49
C LEU A 144 32.40 -10.27 -12.85
N LYS A 145 33.14 -9.25 -13.26
CA LYS A 145 32.93 -7.86 -12.80
C LYS A 145 31.53 -7.36 -13.17
N LEU A 146 31.08 -7.61 -14.40
CA LEU A 146 29.73 -7.24 -14.84
C LEU A 146 28.66 -7.96 -14.02
N GLN A 147 28.83 -9.26 -13.76
CA GLN A 147 27.91 -10.02 -12.92
C GLN A 147 27.89 -9.49 -11.48
N LEU A 148 29.05 -9.17 -10.90
CA LEU A 148 29.18 -8.60 -9.57
C LEU A 148 28.46 -7.25 -9.46
N ALA A 149 28.61 -6.37 -10.47
CA ALA A 149 27.91 -5.09 -10.52
C ALA A 149 26.39 -5.29 -10.53
N LYS A 150 25.89 -6.18 -11.39
CA LYS A 150 24.44 -6.49 -11.46
C LYS A 150 23.90 -7.01 -10.14
N VAL A 151 24.61 -7.91 -9.46
CA VAL A 151 24.16 -8.45 -8.18
C VAL A 151 24.21 -7.40 -7.08
N LYS A 152 25.24 -6.54 -7.05
CA LYS A 152 25.31 -5.40 -6.11
C LYS A 152 24.15 -4.43 -6.31
N ASP A 153 23.77 -4.14 -7.53
CA ASP A 153 22.62 -3.28 -7.82
C ASP A 153 21.30 -3.95 -7.40
N ALA A 154 21.16 -5.25 -7.61
CA ALA A 154 20.02 -6.01 -7.10
C ALA A 154 19.94 -5.98 -5.55
N CYS A 155 21.09 -6.06 -4.84
CA CYS A 155 21.15 -5.89 -3.39
C CYS A 155 20.63 -4.51 -2.96
N LYS A 156 21.05 -3.43 -3.64
CA LYS A 156 20.58 -2.07 -3.33
C LYS A 156 19.08 -1.92 -3.52
N ILE A 157 18.54 -2.46 -4.61
CA ILE A 157 17.09 -2.42 -4.89
C ILE A 157 16.34 -3.17 -3.81
N MET A 158 16.78 -4.38 -3.45
CA MET A 158 16.13 -5.20 -2.42
C MET A 158 16.22 -4.55 -1.03
N ASN A 159 17.37 -3.97 -0.69
CA ASN A 159 17.53 -3.19 0.54
C ASN A 159 16.58 -1.99 0.58
N HIS A 160 16.45 -1.26 -0.53
CA HIS A 160 15.52 -0.13 -0.62
C HIS A 160 14.06 -0.56 -0.43
N GLN A 161 13.66 -1.69 -1.03
CA GLN A 161 12.32 -2.25 -0.84
C GLN A 161 12.05 -2.61 0.63
N LEU A 162 13.01 -3.26 1.31
CA LEU A 162 12.90 -3.58 2.73
C LEU A 162 12.80 -2.32 3.60
N VAL A 163 13.71 -1.36 3.40
CA VAL A 163 13.75 -0.09 4.15
C VAL A 163 12.44 0.66 4.00
N THR A 164 11.91 0.74 2.77
CA THR A 164 10.64 1.43 2.48
C THR A 164 9.46 0.71 3.13
N THR A 165 9.39 -0.63 3.02
CA THR A 165 8.28 -1.41 3.58
C THR A 165 8.29 -1.40 5.11
N LEU A 166 9.48 -1.34 5.72
CA LEU A 166 9.65 -1.25 7.18
C LEU A 166 9.57 0.19 7.72
N HIS A 167 9.41 1.18 6.84
CA HIS A 167 9.41 2.61 7.20
C HIS A 167 10.68 3.05 7.96
N LEU A 168 11.83 2.47 7.61
CA LEU A 168 13.11 2.85 8.18
C LEU A 168 13.64 4.14 7.52
N PRO A 169 14.56 4.87 8.18
CA PRO A 169 15.19 6.05 7.58
C PRO A 169 15.84 5.74 6.24
N ALA A 170 15.71 6.65 5.28
CA ALA A 170 16.36 6.53 3.97
C ALA A 170 17.89 6.44 4.15
N GLY A 171 18.52 5.46 3.51
CA GLY A 171 19.96 5.20 3.65
C GLY A 171 20.34 4.11 4.66
N THR A 172 19.36 3.51 5.36
CA THR A 172 19.64 2.34 6.21
C THR A 172 20.09 1.16 5.37
N GLU A 173 21.24 0.58 5.68
CA GLU A 173 21.73 -0.65 5.08
C GLU A 173 21.41 -1.83 6.01
N ILE A 174 20.65 -2.80 5.50
CA ILE A 174 20.27 -4.01 6.22
C ILE A 174 21.29 -5.09 5.90
N ILE A 175 22.04 -5.50 6.92
CA ILE A 175 23.00 -6.60 6.80
C ILE A 175 22.35 -7.87 7.35
N PRO A 176 22.04 -8.86 6.48
CA PRO A 176 21.41 -10.10 6.94
C PRO A 176 22.39 -10.90 7.80
N ASP A 177 21.92 -11.32 8.97
CA ASP A 177 22.70 -12.16 9.87
C ASP A 177 22.61 -13.64 9.49
N SER A 178 23.77 -14.28 9.29
CA SER A 178 23.90 -15.72 8.97
C SER A 178 23.80 -16.63 10.20
N THR A 179 23.94 -16.09 11.41
CA THR A 179 24.06 -16.89 12.65
C THR A 179 22.79 -17.63 13.03
N TYR A 180 21.62 -17.17 12.59
CA TYR A 180 20.34 -17.85 12.87
C TYR A 180 20.19 -19.21 12.19
N TRP A 181 20.88 -19.45 11.07
CA TRP A 181 20.76 -20.66 10.27
C TRP A 181 21.82 -21.73 10.61
N THR A 182 22.82 -21.36 11.37
CA THR A 182 23.95 -22.24 11.73
C THR A 182 23.82 -22.87 13.12
N LYS A 183 22.82 -22.47 13.92
CA LYS A 183 22.53 -23.14 15.18
C LYS A 183 21.65 -24.39 14.92
N LYS A 184 22.30 -25.52 14.73
CA LYS A 184 21.74 -26.85 14.96
C LYS A 184 21.97 -27.24 16.42
#